data_7744b7bc4d4fb762e8c8a59fd4be8e4d
#
_entry.id   7744b7bc4d4fb762e8c8a59fd4be8e4d
#
_cell.length_a   1.000
_cell.length_b   1.000
_cell.length_c   1.000
_cell.angle_alpha   90.00
_cell.angle_beta   90.00
_cell.angle_gamma   90.00
#
_symmetry.space_group_name_H-M   'P 1'
#
loop_
_entity.id
_entity.type
_entity.pdbx_description
1 polymer ?
#
loop_
_entity_poly.entity_id
_entity_poly.type
_entity_poly.pdbx_seq_one_letter_code
_entity_poly.pdbx_strand_id
1 'polypeptide(L)'
;MLYELTAASENYRSDMSWYALYTRHQHEKTVNQLLTNKGFNTFLPLYATSHNWKDRTKSLSLPLFPCYVFLKGGIERRLQILTTPGVYGLVSSAGQPAAIPEVEIEAIRRVVESGARVEAHPYLKCGNWVRVRSGPLTGIEGILVRKKNISRLVLSVQILGTAAAIEVAALQVEAINTPMGRDSLTRADGSSRHSGHSEALASA
;
A
#
# COMPACT_ATOMS: atom_id res chain seq x y z
N MET A 1 -6.24 -31.06 19.69
CA MET A 1 -5.67 -31.44 18.37
C MET A 1 -6.14 -30.54 17.23
N LEU A 2 -7.42 -30.17 17.11
CA LEU A 2 -7.90 -29.21 16.06
C LEU A 2 -7.48 -27.76 16.31
N TYR A 3 -7.37 -27.31 17.55
CA TYR A 3 -6.93 -25.95 17.93
C TYR A 3 -5.45 -25.68 17.64
N GLU A 4 -4.58 -26.68 17.74
CA GLU A 4 -3.15 -26.51 17.43
C GLU A 4 -2.89 -26.37 15.92
N LEU A 5 -3.67 -27.04 15.08
CA LEU A 5 -3.56 -26.92 13.63
C LEU A 5 -4.01 -25.53 13.13
N THR A 6 -5.01 -24.91 13.78
CA THR A 6 -5.48 -23.57 13.43
C THR A 6 -4.46 -22.51 13.83
N ALA A 7 -3.90 -22.59 15.04
CA ALA A 7 -2.88 -21.66 15.50
C ALA A 7 -1.57 -21.74 14.69
N ALA A 8 -1.17 -22.95 14.29
CA ALA A 8 0.00 -23.14 13.43
C ALA A 8 -0.21 -22.55 12.02
N SER A 9 -1.43 -22.66 11.47
CA SER A 9 -1.77 -22.09 10.16
C SER A 9 -1.89 -20.57 10.18
N GLU A 10 -2.36 -19.99 11.28
CA GLU A 10 -2.42 -18.53 11.47
C GLU A 10 -1.01 -17.94 11.66
N ASN A 11 -0.14 -18.59 12.44
CA ASN A 11 1.26 -18.21 12.59
C ASN A 11 2.02 -18.28 11.25
N TYR A 12 1.82 -19.33 10.47
CA TYR A 12 2.46 -19.47 9.16
C TYR A 12 1.99 -18.38 8.18
N ARG A 13 0.70 -18.00 8.22
CA ARG A 13 0.17 -16.89 7.41
C ARG A 13 0.72 -15.53 7.85
N SER A 14 0.89 -15.31 9.15
CA SER A 14 1.44 -14.06 9.68
C SER A 14 2.92 -13.87 9.31
N ASP A 15 3.70 -14.95 9.26
CA ASP A 15 5.12 -14.92 8.87
C ASP A 15 5.34 -14.57 7.38
N MET A 16 4.34 -14.78 6.54
CA MET A 16 4.42 -14.51 5.10
C MET A 16 3.77 -13.20 4.68
N SER A 17 3.01 -12.56 5.57
CA SER A 17 2.28 -11.34 5.26
C SER A 17 3.13 -10.09 5.45
N TRP A 18 2.85 -9.07 4.63
CA TRP A 18 3.42 -7.75 4.80
C TRP A 18 2.57 -6.90 5.73
N TYR A 19 3.23 -6.06 6.50
CA TYR A 19 2.62 -5.10 7.41
C TYR A 19 3.28 -3.74 7.23
N ALA A 20 2.60 -2.66 7.63
CA ALA A 20 3.19 -1.34 7.67
C ALA A 20 3.43 -0.89 9.12
N LEU A 21 4.59 -0.31 9.34
CA LEU A 21 4.95 0.38 10.56
C LEU A 21 4.77 1.87 10.35
N TYR A 22 4.03 2.52 11.25
CA TYR A 22 3.98 3.96 11.33
C TYR A 22 5.17 4.47 12.13
N THR A 23 5.95 5.37 11.54
CA THR A 23 7.20 5.87 12.09
C THR A 23 7.18 7.38 12.28
N ARG A 24 8.08 7.88 13.11
CA ARG A 24 8.36 9.31 13.19
C ARG A 24 8.85 9.81 11.83
N HIS A 25 8.37 10.98 11.44
CA HIS A 25 8.78 11.64 10.20
C HIS A 25 10.31 11.81 10.12
N GLN A 26 10.89 11.51 8.96
CA GLN A 26 12.33 11.50 8.70
C GLN A 26 13.15 10.47 9.49
N HIS A 27 12.50 9.54 10.20
CA HIS A 27 13.15 8.42 10.88
C HIS A 27 13.04 7.09 10.12
N GLU A 28 12.40 7.07 8.97
CA GLU A 28 12.10 5.85 8.20
C GLU A 28 13.37 5.05 7.91
N LYS A 29 14.44 5.73 7.46
CA LYS A 29 15.74 5.08 7.18
C LYS A 29 16.40 4.49 8.42
N THR A 30 16.37 5.25 9.53
CA THR A 30 16.91 4.80 10.81
C THR A 30 16.13 3.60 11.35
N VAL A 31 14.80 3.67 11.33
CA VAL A 31 13.94 2.55 11.74
C VAL A 31 14.18 1.31 10.89
N ASN A 32 14.23 1.47 9.56
CA ASN A 32 14.54 0.38 8.65
C ASN A 32 15.86 -0.29 8.99
N GLN A 33 16.93 0.49 9.20
CA GLN A 33 18.26 -0.04 9.57
C GLN A 33 18.24 -0.76 10.91
N LEU A 34 17.59 -0.19 11.94
CA LEU A 34 17.52 -0.79 13.26
C LEU A 34 16.75 -2.11 13.25
N LEU A 35 15.65 -2.20 12.51
CA LEU A 35 14.88 -3.42 12.39
C LEU A 35 15.62 -4.48 11.57
N THR A 36 16.28 -4.10 10.49
CA THR A 36 17.14 -5.00 9.72
C THR A 36 18.26 -5.59 10.59
N ASN A 37 18.90 -4.76 11.42
CA ASN A 37 19.93 -5.22 12.35
C ASN A 37 19.39 -6.17 13.45
N LYS A 38 18.10 -6.06 13.78
CA LYS A 38 17.40 -7.00 14.67
C LYS A 38 16.93 -8.28 13.97
N GLY A 39 17.25 -8.46 12.67
CA GLY A 39 16.89 -9.64 11.89
C GLY A 39 15.45 -9.64 11.38
N PHE A 40 14.81 -8.48 11.26
CA PHE A 40 13.52 -8.35 10.59
C PHE A 40 13.69 -8.17 9.09
N ASN A 41 12.78 -8.75 8.31
CA ASN A 41 12.71 -8.52 6.87
C ASN A 41 11.92 -7.22 6.61
N THR A 42 12.62 -6.15 6.27
CA THR A 42 12.04 -4.83 6.07
C THR A 42 12.17 -4.36 4.62
N PHE A 43 11.25 -3.52 4.19
CA PHE A 43 11.27 -2.86 2.90
C PHE A 43 10.94 -1.38 3.06
N LEU A 44 11.86 -0.52 2.65
CA LEU A 44 11.67 0.93 2.58
C LEU A 44 11.83 1.37 1.13
N PRO A 45 10.72 1.56 0.39
CA PRO A 45 10.80 2.05 -0.98
C PRO A 45 11.29 3.49 -1.01
N LEU A 46 12.39 3.73 -1.69
CA LEU A 46 13.01 5.03 -1.85
C LEU A 46 12.97 5.46 -3.32
N TYR A 47 12.77 6.74 -3.57
CA TYR A 47 12.91 7.31 -4.91
C TYR A 47 13.96 8.41 -4.91
N ALA A 48 14.68 8.52 -6.05
CA ALA A 48 15.65 9.57 -6.25
C ALA A 48 14.96 10.85 -6.72
N THR A 49 15.28 11.96 -6.08
CA THR A 49 14.88 13.29 -6.52
C THR A 49 16.09 14.21 -6.56
N SER A 50 16.13 15.11 -7.54
CA SER A 50 17.17 16.13 -7.61
C SER A 50 16.64 17.46 -7.08
N HIS A 51 17.34 18.04 -6.14
CA HIS A 51 17.05 19.38 -5.66
C HIS A 51 18.16 20.33 -6.14
N ASN A 52 17.75 21.32 -6.94
CA ASN A 52 18.67 22.36 -7.40
C ASN A 52 18.76 23.46 -6.34
N TRP A 53 19.92 23.57 -5.72
CA TRP A 53 20.29 24.72 -4.89
C TRP A 53 21.05 25.73 -5.77
N LYS A 54 21.14 26.99 -5.34
CA LYS A 54 21.73 28.07 -6.15
C LYS A 54 23.09 27.70 -6.81
N ASP A 55 23.89 26.85 -6.17
CA ASP A 55 25.26 26.55 -6.62
C ASP A 55 25.52 25.07 -6.93
N ARG A 56 24.55 24.16 -6.69
CA ARG A 56 24.74 22.71 -6.91
C ARG A 56 23.44 21.92 -6.97
N THR A 57 23.42 20.89 -7.77
CA THR A 57 22.36 19.88 -7.78
C THR A 57 22.75 18.76 -6.83
N LYS A 58 21.87 18.46 -5.85
CA LYS A 58 22.04 17.32 -4.95
C LYS A 58 20.98 16.27 -5.24
N SER A 59 21.42 15.03 -5.45
CA SER A 59 20.50 13.88 -5.49
C SER A 59 20.11 13.49 -4.05
N LEU A 60 18.82 13.42 -3.81
CA LEU A 60 18.23 13.00 -2.54
C LEU A 60 17.44 11.72 -2.78
N SER A 61 17.57 10.79 -1.84
CA SER A 61 16.78 9.57 -1.80
C SER A 61 15.74 9.72 -0.69
N LEU A 62 14.47 9.84 -1.09
CA LEU A 62 13.35 10.08 -0.18
C LEU A 62 12.44 8.85 -0.09
N PRO A 63 11.78 8.61 1.06
CA PRO A 63 10.75 7.59 1.18
C PRO A 63 9.59 7.87 0.23
N LEU A 64 9.18 6.85 -0.52
CA LEU A 64 8.02 6.93 -1.41
C LEU A 64 6.71 7.07 -0.62
N PHE A 65 6.66 6.47 0.55
CA PHE A 65 5.58 6.59 1.53
C PHE A 65 6.15 7.19 2.83
N PRO A 66 6.07 8.52 3.02
CA PRO A 66 6.58 9.18 4.22
C PRO A 66 5.91 8.64 5.49
N CYS A 67 6.69 8.49 6.54
CA CYS A 67 6.30 7.93 7.83
C CYS A 67 5.95 6.43 7.83
N TYR A 68 6.30 5.69 6.77
CA TYR A 68 6.03 4.25 6.73
C TYR A 68 7.26 3.43 6.39
N VAL A 69 7.39 2.28 7.05
CA VAL A 69 8.34 1.20 6.74
C VAL A 69 7.54 -0.10 6.65
N PHE A 70 7.77 -0.88 5.61
CA PHE A 70 7.11 -2.16 5.43
C PHE A 70 7.91 -3.27 6.11
N LEU A 71 7.20 -4.25 6.66
CA LEU A 71 7.74 -5.39 7.39
C LEU A 71 7.09 -6.67 6.89
N LYS A 72 7.88 -7.69 6.55
CA LYS A 72 7.37 -9.02 6.19
C LYS A 72 7.44 -9.94 7.41
N GLY A 73 6.30 -10.48 7.84
CA GLY A 73 6.20 -11.35 9.03
C GLY A 73 6.66 -10.70 10.32
N GLY A 74 7.08 -11.50 11.26
CA GLY A 74 7.75 -11.06 12.49
C GLY A 74 6.85 -10.37 13.52
N ILE A 75 5.53 -10.35 13.32
CA ILE A 75 4.60 -9.66 14.23
C ILE A 75 4.46 -10.36 15.58
N GLU A 76 4.86 -11.61 15.71
CA GLU A 76 4.98 -12.35 16.96
C GLU A 76 6.02 -11.71 17.89
N ARG A 77 7.04 -11.05 17.32
CA ARG A 77 8.05 -10.25 18.04
C ARG A 77 7.64 -8.79 18.19
N ARG A 78 6.33 -8.53 18.32
CA ARG A 78 5.74 -7.17 18.35
C ARG A 78 6.43 -6.24 19.36
N LEU A 79 6.82 -6.73 20.53
CA LEU A 79 7.49 -5.92 21.53
C LEU A 79 8.82 -5.36 20.99
N GLN A 80 9.63 -6.18 20.33
CA GLN A 80 10.90 -5.75 19.74
C GLN A 80 10.72 -4.72 18.64
N ILE A 81 9.61 -4.78 17.90
CA ILE A 81 9.25 -3.81 16.86
C ILE A 81 8.86 -2.49 17.52
N LEU A 82 7.90 -2.51 18.45
CA LEU A 82 7.34 -1.30 19.07
C LEU A 82 8.34 -0.57 19.97
N THR A 83 9.33 -1.26 20.55
CA THR A 83 10.39 -0.65 21.32
C THR A 83 11.54 -0.11 20.47
N THR A 84 11.47 -0.24 19.14
CA THR A 84 12.47 0.34 18.25
C THR A 84 12.31 1.86 18.18
N PRO A 85 13.37 2.64 18.48
CA PRO A 85 13.30 4.10 18.45
C PRO A 85 12.81 4.63 17.10
N GLY A 86 11.79 5.48 17.14
CA GLY A 86 11.17 6.06 15.96
C GLY A 86 9.97 5.29 15.42
N VAL A 87 9.62 4.12 15.94
CA VAL A 87 8.36 3.42 15.66
C VAL A 87 7.26 3.95 16.57
N TYR A 88 6.13 4.33 15.98
CA TYR A 88 4.92 4.68 16.73
C TYR A 88 3.96 3.49 16.87
N GLY A 89 3.91 2.61 15.88
CA GLY A 89 3.01 1.47 15.92
C GLY A 89 2.95 0.68 14.63
N LEU A 90 2.22 -0.43 14.68
CA LEU A 90 1.77 -1.20 13.51
C LEU A 90 0.45 -0.59 13.00
N VAL A 91 0.35 -0.42 11.69
CA VAL A 91 -0.92 -0.06 11.06
C VAL A 91 -1.91 -1.19 11.30
N SER A 92 -3.07 -0.84 11.84
CA SER A 92 -4.07 -1.80 12.28
C SER A 92 -5.45 -1.47 11.68
N SER A 93 -6.24 -2.50 11.47
CA SER A 93 -7.65 -2.40 11.10
C SER A 93 -8.46 -3.23 12.08
N ALA A 94 -9.54 -2.67 12.62
CA ALA A 94 -10.36 -3.33 13.64
C ALA A 94 -9.56 -3.88 14.85
N GLY A 95 -8.48 -3.16 15.26
CA GLY A 95 -7.64 -3.54 16.40
C GLY A 95 -6.61 -4.63 16.12
N GLN A 96 -6.57 -5.18 14.92
CA GLN A 96 -5.58 -6.19 14.51
C GLN A 96 -4.58 -5.61 13.50
N PRO A 97 -3.31 -6.05 13.49
CA PRO A 97 -2.37 -5.68 12.46
C PRO A 97 -2.94 -5.94 11.06
N ALA A 98 -2.93 -4.92 10.22
CA ALA A 98 -3.52 -5.00 8.90
C ALA A 98 -2.50 -5.54 7.90
N ALA A 99 -2.77 -6.73 7.35
CA ALA A 99 -1.96 -7.33 6.31
C ALA A 99 -2.10 -6.57 4.98
N ILE A 100 -0.98 -6.37 4.30
CA ILE A 100 -0.90 -5.78 2.97
C ILE A 100 -0.72 -6.92 1.97
N PRO A 101 -1.49 -6.94 0.86
CA PRO A 101 -1.31 -7.94 -0.18
C PRO A 101 0.11 -7.91 -0.76
N GLU A 102 0.72 -9.09 -0.92
CA GLU A 102 2.06 -9.22 -1.53
C GLU A 102 2.14 -8.52 -2.89
N VAL A 103 1.07 -8.60 -3.68
CA VAL A 103 0.99 -7.98 -5.01
C VAL A 103 1.16 -6.46 -4.98
N GLU A 104 0.70 -5.79 -3.92
CA GLU A 104 0.89 -4.33 -3.77
C GLU A 104 2.36 -4.00 -3.47
N ILE A 105 3.00 -4.75 -2.60
CA ILE A 105 4.42 -4.58 -2.26
C ILE A 105 5.31 -4.89 -3.45
N GLU A 106 5.01 -5.96 -4.18
CA GLU A 106 5.79 -6.36 -5.36
C GLU A 106 5.64 -5.34 -6.50
N ALA A 107 4.47 -4.77 -6.70
CA ALA A 107 4.28 -3.69 -7.65
C ALA A 107 5.15 -2.47 -7.30
N ILE A 108 5.19 -2.08 -6.02
CA ILE A 108 6.02 -0.98 -5.54
C ILE A 108 7.50 -1.31 -5.74
N ARG A 109 7.94 -2.53 -5.42
CA ARG A 109 9.33 -2.98 -5.59
C ARG A 109 9.77 -2.86 -7.05
N ARG A 110 8.98 -3.41 -7.97
CA ARG A 110 9.25 -3.34 -9.42
C ARG A 110 9.34 -1.90 -9.93
N VAL A 111 8.49 -1.01 -9.41
CA VAL A 111 8.54 0.42 -9.75
C VAL A 111 9.83 1.07 -9.30
N VAL A 112 10.24 0.84 -8.05
CA VAL A 112 11.49 1.39 -7.52
C VAL A 112 12.71 0.86 -8.29
N GLU A 113 12.72 -0.43 -8.61
CA GLU A 113 13.80 -1.10 -9.34
C GLU A 113 13.87 -0.69 -10.82
N SER A 114 12.72 -0.35 -11.42
CA SER A 114 12.67 0.06 -12.84
C SER A 114 13.36 1.39 -13.13
N GLY A 115 13.69 2.18 -12.10
CA GLY A 115 14.20 3.53 -12.25
C GLY A 115 13.22 4.52 -12.87
N ALA A 116 11.93 4.14 -12.99
CA ALA A 116 10.90 5.03 -13.50
C ALA A 116 10.76 6.27 -12.60
N ARG A 117 10.38 7.38 -13.22
CA ARG A 117 10.13 8.61 -12.46
C ARG A 117 8.89 8.43 -11.59
N VAL A 118 9.10 8.40 -10.28
CA VAL A 118 8.07 8.19 -9.28
C VAL A 118 7.89 9.45 -8.45
N GLU A 119 6.65 9.75 -8.08
CA GLU A 119 6.30 10.84 -7.18
C GLU A 119 5.30 10.33 -6.13
N ALA A 120 5.39 10.85 -4.91
CA ALA A 120 4.32 10.67 -3.92
C ALA A 120 3.01 11.30 -4.43
N HIS A 121 1.90 10.61 -4.27
CA HIS A 121 0.60 11.05 -4.77
C HIS A 121 -0.48 10.88 -3.69
N PRO A 122 -1.47 11.78 -3.61
CA PRO A 122 -2.64 11.56 -2.77
C PRO A 122 -3.36 10.28 -3.15
N TYR A 123 -3.88 9.57 -2.14
CA TYR A 123 -4.64 8.35 -2.36
C TYR A 123 -5.91 8.63 -3.19
N LEU A 124 -6.14 7.81 -4.22
CA LEU A 124 -7.31 7.89 -5.08
C LEU A 124 -8.13 6.60 -4.97
N LYS A 125 -9.42 6.74 -4.68
CA LYS A 125 -10.39 5.64 -4.67
C LYS A 125 -11.09 5.46 -6.02
N CYS A 126 -11.16 6.52 -6.81
CA CYS A 126 -11.92 6.58 -8.07
C CYS A 126 -10.99 6.92 -9.23
N GLY A 127 -11.30 6.40 -10.40
CA GLY A 127 -10.59 6.62 -11.65
C GLY A 127 -10.67 5.39 -12.55
N ASN A 128 -10.07 5.49 -13.73
CA ASN A 128 -10.00 4.34 -14.65
C ASN A 128 -8.90 3.39 -14.19
N TRP A 129 -9.28 2.16 -13.86
CA TRP A 129 -8.33 1.11 -13.58
C TRP A 129 -7.69 0.64 -14.88
N VAL A 130 -6.38 0.49 -14.85
CA VAL A 130 -5.58 0.07 -16.01
C VAL A 130 -4.50 -0.91 -15.57
N ARG A 131 -4.06 -1.72 -16.54
CA ARG A 131 -2.90 -2.62 -16.44
C ARG A 131 -1.84 -2.20 -17.46
N VAL A 132 -0.59 -2.25 -17.09
CA VAL A 132 0.54 -2.01 -18.00
C VAL A 132 0.72 -3.22 -18.92
N ARG A 133 0.71 -3.01 -20.24
CA ARG A 133 0.81 -4.07 -21.27
C ARG A 133 2.23 -4.41 -21.66
N SER A 134 3.16 -3.47 -21.56
CA SER A 134 4.52 -3.63 -22.08
C SER A 134 5.54 -2.86 -21.26
N GLY A 135 6.82 -3.26 -21.37
CA GLY A 135 7.93 -2.66 -20.67
C GLY A 135 8.23 -3.28 -19.30
N PRO A 136 9.16 -2.71 -18.52
CA PRO A 136 9.59 -3.27 -17.24
C PRO A 136 8.50 -3.34 -16.18
N LEU A 137 7.41 -2.59 -16.36
CA LEU A 137 6.27 -2.53 -15.44
C LEU A 137 5.08 -3.38 -15.92
N THR A 138 5.26 -4.26 -16.91
CA THR A 138 4.18 -5.11 -17.46
C THR A 138 3.45 -5.88 -16.36
N GLY A 139 2.10 -5.86 -16.44
CA GLY A 139 1.22 -6.53 -15.49
C GLY A 139 0.92 -5.74 -14.22
N ILE A 140 1.56 -4.59 -13.99
CA ILE A 140 1.22 -3.73 -12.86
C ILE A 140 -0.13 -3.06 -13.12
N GLU A 141 -0.97 -3.06 -12.09
CA GLU A 141 -2.31 -2.45 -12.11
C GLU A 141 -2.38 -1.21 -11.23
N GLY A 142 -3.19 -0.25 -11.63
CA GLY A 142 -3.40 0.98 -10.87
C GLY A 142 -4.42 1.90 -11.52
N ILE A 143 -4.57 3.09 -10.97
CA ILE A 143 -5.50 4.09 -11.47
C ILE A 143 -4.78 5.03 -12.43
N LEU A 144 -5.30 5.18 -13.63
CA LEU A 144 -4.76 6.11 -14.62
C LEU A 144 -5.21 7.55 -14.32
N VAL A 145 -4.25 8.45 -14.20
CA VAL A 145 -4.48 9.88 -14.00
C VAL A 145 -3.79 10.67 -15.11
N ARG A 146 -4.50 11.62 -15.69
CA ARG A 146 -3.92 12.60 -16.62
C ARG A 146 -3.65 13.92 -15.91
N LYS A 147 -2.42 14.41 -16.01
CA LYS A 147 -2.06 15.75 -15.56
C LYS A 147 -1.33 16.46 -16.70
N LYS A 148 -1.95 17.48 -17.26
CA LYS A 148 -1.51 18.12 -18.50
C LYS A 148 -1.44 17.06 -19.62
N ASN A 149 -0.31 16.92 -20.31
CA ASN A 149 -0.11 15.92 -21.38
C ASN A 149 0.58 14.62 -20.93
N ILE A 150 0.74 14.42 -19.61
CA ILE A 150 1.42 13.27 -19.05
C ILE A 150 0.40 12.32 -18.44
N SER A 151 0.44 11.05 -18.85
CA SER A 151 -0.34 9.97 -18.22
C SER A 151 0.46 9.39 -17.05
N ARG A 152 -0.18 9.22 -15.92
CA ARG A 152 0.42 8.66 -14.70
C ARG A 152 -0.39 7.49 -14.21
N LEU A 153 0.29 6.39 -13.90
CA LEU A 153 -0.25 5.26 -13.18
C LEU A 153 -0.11 5.50 -11.69
N VAL A 154 -1.21 5.44 -10.96
CA VAL A 154 -1.21 5.62 -9.50
C VAL A 154 -1.35 4.26 -8.85
N LEU A 155 -0.29 3.84 -8.15
CA LEU A 155 -0.29 2.67 -7.28
C LEU A 155 -0.69 3.10 -5.88
N SER A 156 -1.65 2.41 -5.30
CA SER A 156 -2.17 2.73 -3.96
C SER A 156 -1.90 1.59 -3.00
N VAL A 157 -1.45 1.91 -1.80
CA VAL A 157 -1.50 0.99 -0.65
C VAL A 157 -2.76 1.36 0.14
N GLN A 158 -3.80 0.57 -0.05
CA GLN A 158 -5.15 0.90 0.43
C GLN A 158 -5.20 1.12 1.94
N ILE A 159 -4.54 0.26 2.69
CA ILE A 159 -4.55 0.32 4.15
C ILE A 159 -3.86 1.58 4.71
N LEU A 160 -2.94 2.17 3.95
CA LEU A 160 -2.20 3.37 4.36
C LEU A 160 -2.92 4.66 3.95
N GLY A 161 -3.90 4.59 3.06
CA GLY A 161 -4.50 5.78 2.45
C GLY A 161 -3.49 6.63 1.66
N THR A 162 -2.41 6.03 1.19
CA THR A 162 -1.33 6.69 0.45
C THR A 162 -1.12 6.04 -0.91
N ALA A 163 -0.54 6.79 -1.84
CA ALA A 163 -0.31 6.32 -3.20
C ALA A 163 0.98 6.89 -3.79
N ALA A 164 1.50 6.20 -4.81
CA ALA A 164 2.62 6.64 -5.63
C ALA A 164 2.18 6.77 -7.09
N ALA A 165 2.61 7.82 -7.78
CA ALA A 165 2.35 8.02 -9.18
C ALA A 165 3.60 7.79 -10.01
N ILE A 166 3.44 7.05 -11.12
CA ILE A 166 4.51 6.71 -12.06
C ILE A 166 4.13 7.28 -13.42
N GLU A 167 5.09 7.87 -14.12
CA GLU A 167 4.88 8.27 -15.51
C GLU A 167 4.81 7.04 -16.42
N VAL A 168 3.74 6.93 -17.22
CA VAL A 168 3.55 5.86 -18.19
C VAL A 168 3.14 6.44 -19.54
N ALA A 169 3.58 5.82 -20.63
CA ALA A 169 3.07 6.15 -21.95
C ALA A 169 1.62 5.65 -22.08
N ALA A 170 0.73 6.48 -22.58
CA ALA A 170 -0.71 6.14 -22.70
C ALA A 170 -0.96 4.87 -23.56
N LEU A 171 -0.08 4.58 -24.51
CA LEU A 171 -0.16 3.38 -25.37
C LEU A 171 0.28 2.09 -24.66
N GLN A 172 0.87 2.18 -23.49
CA GLN A 172 1.38 1.03 -22.73
C GLN A 172 0.38 0.50 -21.69
N VAL A 173 -0.82 1.06 -21.61
CA VAL A 173 -1.83 0.66 -20.62
C VAL A 173 -3.11 0.21 -21.30
N GLU A 174 -3.82 -0.72 -20.67
CA GLU A 174 -5.15 -1.19 -21.05
C GLU A 174 -6.13 -1.00 -19.90
N ALA A 175 -7.38 -0.67 -20.22
CA ALA A 175 -8.43 -0.57 -19.21
C ALA A 175 -8.81 -1.95 -18.68
N ILE A 176 -9.01 -2.06 -17.37
CA ILE A 176 -9.50 -3.27 -16.71
C ILE A 176 -10.73 -2.93 -15.85
N ASN A 177 -11.68 -3.86 -15.77
CA ASN A 177 -12.93 -3.64 -15.05
C ASN A 177 -12.78 -3.87 -13.53
N THR A 178 -11.87 -4.76 -13.13
CA THR A 178 -11.63 -5.12 -11.71
C THR A 178 -10.15 -5.37 -11.50
N PRO A 179 -9.53 -4.73 -10.48
CA PRO A 179 -8.12 -4.97 -10.15
C PRO A 179 -7.92 -6.36 -9.54
N MET A 180 -6.78 -6.99 -9.85
CA MET A 180 -6.38 -8.26 -9.22
C MET A 180 -6.32 -8.13 -7.69
N GLY A 181 -6.93 -9.08 -6.97
CA GLY A 181 -6.83 -9.18 -5.51
C GLY A 181 -7.85 -8.38 -4.70
N ARG A 182 -8.90 -7.78 -5.32
CA ARG A 182 -9.96 -7.05 -4.61
C ARG A 182 -11.27 -7.78 -4.40
N ASP A 183 -11.42 -9.02 -4.86
CA ASP A 183 -12.70 -9.76 -4.82
C ASP A 183 -13.15 -10.20 -3.41
N SER A 184 -12.34 -10.03 -2.36
CA SER A 184 -12.68 -10.53 -1.02
C SER A 184 -13.17 -9.49 -0.01
N LEU A 185 -13.13 -8.19 -0.31
CA LEU A 185 -13.45 -7.14 0.68
C LEU A 185 -14.75 -6.35 0.42
N THR A 186 -15.42 -6.55 -0.73
CA THR A 186 -16.62 -5.78 -1.10
C THR A 186 -17.95 -6.50 -0.85
N ARG A 187 -17.96 -7.70 -0.25
CA ARG A 187 -19.21 -8.46 0.00
C ARG A 187 -19.82 -8.32 1.40
N ALA A 188 -19.35 -7.42 2.23
CA ALA A 188 -19.83 -7.28 3.61
C ALA A 188 -20.71 -6.06 3.90
N ASP A 189 -21.23 -5.36 2.88
CA ASP A 189 -22.17 -4.26 3.17
C ASP A 189 -23.22 -4.12 2.05
N GLY A 190 -24.31 -4.83 2.19
CA GLY A 190 -25.40 -4.74 1.20
C GLY A 190 -26.58 -5.65 1.47
N SER A 191 -27.04 -5.79 2.72
CA SER A 191 -28.35 -6.39 2.98
C SER A 191 -28.99 -5.85 4.26
N SER A 192 -29.61 -4.70 4.13
CA SER A 192 -30.70 -4.30 5.02
C SER A 192 -31.76 -3.60 4.19
N ARG A 193 -32.60 -4.41 3.56
CA ARG A 193 -33.87 -3.93 3.01
C ARG A 193 -34.83 -3.71 4.18
N HIS A 194 -35.09 -2.47 4.49
CA HIS A 194 -36.28 -2.10 5.27
C HIS A 194 -37.48 -2.10 4.33
N SER A 195 -38.30 -3.11 4.46
CA SER A 195 -39.66 -3.14 3.95
C SER A 195 -40.55 -2.31 4.92
N GLY A 196 -40.78 -1.05 4.55
CA GLY A 196 -41.75 -0.20 5.20
C GLY A 196 -43.15 -0.48 4.66
N HIS A 197 -44.02 -0.98 5.50
CA HIS A 197 -45.45 -1.10 5.26
C HIS A 197 -46.05 0.29 5.12
N SER A 198 -46.75 0.48 4.00
CA SER A 198 -47.73 1.55 3.81
C SER A 198 -49.07 1.05 4.27
N GLU A 199 -49.65 1.67 5.27
CA GLU A 199 -51.09 1.55 5.55
C GLU A 199 -51.68 2.94 5.58
N ALA A 200 -52.60 3.13 4.63
CA ALA A 200 -53.47 4.26 4.52
C ALA A 200 -54.60 4.15 5.59
N LEU A 201 -54.92 5.27 6.19
CA LEU A 201 -56.26 5.47 6.74
C LEU A 201 -56.72 6.89 6.42
N ALA A 202 -57.82 6.89 5.65
CA ALA A 202 -58.65 8.04 5.34
C ALA A 202 -59.60 8.35 6.52
N SER A 203 -60.13 9.56 6.47
CA SER A 203 -61.38 10.07 7.09
C SER A 203 -61.27 10.75 8.47
N ALA A 204 -61.42 12.00 8.46
CA ALA A 204 -62.52 12.86 8.88
C ALA A 204 -62.05 14.33 8.91
#